data_18afa935317d5d75251930db76e8d22b
#
_entry.id   18afa935317d5d75251930db76e8d22b
#
_cell.length_a   1.000
_cell.length_b   1.000
_cell.length_c   1.000
_cell.angle_alpha   90.00
_cell.angle_beta   90.00
_cell.angle_gamma   90.00
#
_symmetry.space_group_name_H-M   'P 1'
#
loop_
_entity.id
_entity.type
_entity.pdbx_description
1 polymer ?
#
loop_
_entity_poly.entity_id
_entity_poly.type
_entity_poly.pdbx_seq_one_letter_code
_entity_poly.pdbx_strand_id
1 'polypeptide(L)'
;YIEQLITEYDSSINDEKEKVKDLGGLYVIGTERHESRRIDNQLRGRSGRQGDPGESRFYISLEDELMRRFQGERIQSIMDKLNLPDEEKIEQNMVTKSIERAQAQVESLNFEIRKNVLKFDQVLNQQRDVIYRWRRQLLRSENIEDLIFEWRDDVIEDVQNSIENYKRQYESLDEFRNYVDDQLSLLLSENVKKQLLKDQEINDDFDIISSLENIYLKNFESDKENFMNLARIGSLSFIDQTWKNHLSEMDYLRS
;
A
#
# COMPACT_ATOMS: atom_id res chain seq x y z
N TYR A 1 -36.26 39.63 -25.83
CA TYR A 1 -36.55 39.73 -24.39
C TYR A 1 -35.42 39.12 -23.55
N ILE A 2 -34.96 37.87 -23.83
CA ILE A 2 -33.86 37.23 -23.11
C ILE A 2 -32.54 37.99 -23.31
N GLU A 3 -32.23 38.40 -24.53
CA GLU A 3 -31.02 39.18 -24.82
C GLU A 3 -31.02 40.56 -24.14
N GLN A 4 -32.17 41.19 -24.05
CA GLN A 4 -32.31 42.46 -23.31
C GLN A 4 -32.07 42.30 -21.81
N LEU A 5 -32.62 41.25 -21.19
CA LEU A 5 -32.38 40.92 -19.80
C LEU A 5 -30.91 40.61 -19.54
N ILE A 6 -30.26 39.83 -20.40
CA ILE A 6 -28.83 39.54 -20.27
C ILE A 6 -28.00 40.82 -20.31
N THR A 7 -28.27 41.71 -21.25
CA THR A 7 -27.55 43.00 -21.40
C THR A 7 -27.74 43.89 -20.16
N GLU A 8 -28.96 43.96 -19.63
CA GLU A 8 -29.28 44.73 -18.43
C GLU A 8 -28.56 44.18 -17.17
N TYR A 9 -28.57 42.85 -17.01
CA TYR A 9 -27.84 42.20 -15.92
C TYR A 9 -26.33 42.34 -16.05
N ASP A 10 -25.76 42.18 -17.23
CA ASP A 10 -24.33 42.37 -17.50
C ASP A 10 -23.86 43.78 -17.18
N SER A 11 -24.67 44.80 -17.53
CA SER A 11 -24.38 46.19 -17.19
C SER A 11 -24.38 46.42 -15.68
N SER A 12 -25.41 45.93 -14.98
CA SER A 12 -25.51 46.03 -13.52
C SER A 12 -24.34 45.32 -12.81
N ILE A 13 -23.98 44.11 -13.26
CA ILE A 13 -22.86 43.34 -12.70
C ILE A 13 -21.52 44.07 -12.92
N ASN A 14 -21.31 44.68 -14.07
CA ASN A 14 -20.10 45.43 -14.34
C ASN A 14 -19.98 46.67 -13.45
N ASP A 15 -21.08 47.42 -13.24
CA ASP A 15 -21.10 48.58 -12.34
C ASP A 15 -20.83 48.19 -10.89
N GLU A 16 -21.39 47.07 -10.44
CA GLU A 16 -21.11 46.52 -9.10
C GLU A 16 -19.66 46.05 -8.96
N LYS A 17 -19.11 45.38 -9.97
CA LYS A 17 -17.73 44.95 -10.03
C LYS A 17 -16.74 46.10 -9.89
N GLU A 18 -16.95 47.20 -10.58
CA GLU A 18 -16.10 48.38 -10.49
C GLU A 18 -16.21 49.02 -9.08
N LYS A 19 -17.41 49.12 -8.52
CA LYS A 19 -17.59 49.60 -7.14
C LYS A 19 -16.85 48.73 -6.10
N VAL A 20 -16.86 47.38 -6.29
CA VAL A 20 -16.12 46.48 -5.40
C VAL A 20 -14.62 46.67 -5.53
N LYS A 21 -14.10 46.90 -6.76
CA LYS A 21 -12.69 47.23 -7.00
C LYS A 21 -12.26 48.54 -6.36
N ASP A 22 -13.07 49.57 -6.49
CA ASP A 22 -12.83 50.91 -5.91
C ASP A 22 -12.80 50.85 -4.37
N LEU A 23 -13.55 49.93 -3.76
CA LEU A 23 -13.58 49.71 -2.34
C LEU A 23 -12.39 48.86 -1.82
N GLY A 24 -11.49 48.41 -2.70
CA GLY A 24 -10.32 47.62 -2.39
C GLY A 24 -10.44 46.11 -2.71
N GLY A 25 -11.51 45.73 -3.41
CA GLY A 25 -11.72 44.35 -3.88
C GLY A 25 -12.25 43.37 -2.84
N LEU A 26 -12.03 42.10 -3.05
CA LEU A 26 -12.51 41.04 -2.18
C LEU A 26 -11.67 40.95 -0.89
N TYR A 27 -12.32 41.06 0.28
CA TYR A 27 -11.71 40.83 1.58
C TYR A 27 -11.99 39.40 2.06
N VAL A 28 -10.94 38.61 2.21
CA VAL A 28 -11.03 37.20 2.65
C VAL A 28 -10.64 37.07 4.10
N ILE A 29 -11.55 36.59 4.93
CA ILE A 29 -11.31 36.33 6.34
C ILE A 29 -11.14 34.83 6.56
N GLY A 30 -9.99 34.42 7.13
CA GLY A 30 -9.76 33.08 7.64
C GLY A 30 -9.93 33.07 9.15
N THR A 31 -10.76 32.19 9.67
CA THR A 31 -11.02 32.06 11.12
C THR A 31 -10.13 31.05 11.82
N GLU A 32 -9.36 30.28 11.02
CA GLU A 32 -8.36 29.31 11.47
C GLU A 32 -7.29 29.10 10.41
N ARG A 33 -6.20 28.43 10.76
CA ARG A 33 -5.17 28.02 9.81
C ARG A 33 -5.35 26.56 9.43
N HIS A 34 -5.15 26.25 8.17
CA HIS A 34 -5.13 24.87 7.69
C HIS A 34 -3.83 24.17 8.08
N GLU A 35 -3.85 22.86 8.11
CA GLU A 35 -2.65 22.04 8.35
C GLU A 35 -1.56 22.25 7.28
N SER A 36 -1.93 22.67 6.09
CA SER A 36 -0.99 22.94 4.99
C SER A 36 -0.98 24.41 4.59
N ARG A 37 0.21 24.99 4.58
CA ARG A 37 0.46 26.36 4.09
C ARG A 37 -0.04 26.57 2.66
N ARG A 38 0.00 25.53 1.83
CA ARG A 38 -0.50 25.59 0.46
C ARG A 38 -2.00 25.90 0.40
N ILE A 39 -2.78 25.33 1.31
CA ILE A 39 -4.23 25.56 1.36
C ILE A 39 -4.52 26.99 1.83
N ASP A 40 -3.80 27.49 2.84
CA ASP A 40 -3.89 28.89 3.27
C ASP A 40 -3.57 29.85 2.11
N ASN A 41 -2.54 29.55 1.32
CA ASN A 41 -2.20 30.37 0.16
C ASN A 41 -3.27 30.30 -0.93
N GLN A 42 -3.94 29.14 -1.10
CA GLN A 42 -5.10 29.05 -2.01
C GLN A 42 -6.28 29.89 -1.53
N LEU A 43 -6.51 29.94 -0.20
CA LEU A 43 -7.53 30.82 0.37
C LEU A 43 -7.17 32.30 0.18
N ARG A 44 -5.94 32.69 0.49
CA ARG A 44 -5.42 34.05 0.22
C ARG A 44 -5.55 34.45 -1.24
N GLY A 45 -5.24 33.51 -2.14
CA GLY A 45 -5.35 33.70 -3.59
C GLY A 45 -6.78 33.83 -4.10
N ARG A 46 -7.80 33.74 -3.27
CA ARG A 46 -9.17 34.09 -3.62
C ARG A 46 -9.38 35.60 -3.73
N SER A 47 -8.65 36.37 -2.92
CA SER A 47 -8.54 37.82 -3.10
C SER A 47 -7.50 38.15 -4.17
N GLY A 48 -7.68 39.22 -4.93
CA GLY A 48 -6.68 39.72 -5.89
C GLY A 48 -6.44 38.82 -7.11
N ARG A 49 -7.43 38.11 -7.63
CA ARG A 49 -7.30 37.32 -8.85
C ARG A 49 -7.07 38.22 -10.07
N GLN A 50 -6.16 37.77 -10.98
CA GLN A 50 -5.85 38.45 -12.24
C GLN A 50 -5.42 39.91 -12.07
N GLY A 51 -4.85 40.27 -10.93
CA GLY A 51 -4.39 41.62 -10.64
C GLY A 51 -5.48 42.56 -10.09
N ASP A 52 -6.68 42.06 -9.80
CA ASP A 52 -7.69 42.83 -9.08
C ASP A 52 -7.21 43.11 -7.66
N PRO A 53 -7.57 44.26 -7.07
CA PRO A 53 -7.27 44.54 -5.68
C PRO A 53 -7.96 43.54 -4.75
N GLY A 54 -7.37 43.28 -3.59
CA GLY A 54 -7.99 42.39 -2.59
C GLY A 54 -7.09 42.26 -1.36
N GLU A 55 -7.70 41.92 -0.25
CA GLU A 55 -7.01 41.74 1.04
C GLU A 55 -7.42 40.41 1.67
N SER A 56 -6.52 39.82 2.47
CA SER A 56 -6.82 38.65 3.26
C SER A 56 -6.27 38.77 4.67
N ARG A 57 -7.03 38.33 5.66
CA ARG A 57 -6.62 38.34 7.05
C ARG A 57 -7.04 37.05 7.75
N PHE A 58 -6.12 36.51 8.57
CA PHE A 58 -6.41 35.36 9.42
C PHE A 58 -6.57 35.81 10.88
N TYR A 59 -7.66 35.39 11.49
CA TYR A 59 -7.92 35.49 12.91
C TYR A 59 -7.86 34.07 13.49
N ILE A 60 -6.92 33.82 14.38
CA ILE A 60 -6.62 32.50 14.89
C ILE A 60 -6.69 32.51 16.42
N SER A 61 -7.11 31.39 16.98
CA SER A 61 -7.09 31.13 18.40
C SER A 61 -5.90 30.23 18.77
N LEU A 62 -5.39 30.40 19.99
CA LEU A 62 -4.43 29.44 20.56
C LEU A 62 -5.06 28.07 20.86
N GLU A 63 -6.39 28.03 20.92
CA GLU A 63 -7.17 26.81 21.09
C GLU A 63 -7.44 26.06 19.77
N ASP A 64 -7.08 26.65 18.62
CA ASP A 64 -7.21 26.00 17.32
C ASP A 64 -6.44 24.66 17.29
N GLU A 65 -6.97 23.67 16.59
CA GLU A 65 -6.43 22.31 16.59
C GLU A 65 -4.95 22.25 16.22
N LEU A 66 -4.53 23.05 15.24
CA LEU A 66 -3.13 23.17 14.82
C LEU A 66 -2.23 23.61 15.99
N MET A 67 -2.69 24.57 16.78
CA MET A 67 -1.91 25.11 17.90
C MET A 67 -1.88 24.12 19.07
N ARG A 68 -2.99 23.51 19.40
CA ARG A 68 -3.09 22.50 20.48
C ARG A 68 -2.19 21.28 20.22
N ARG A 69 -2.13 20.78 18.98
CA ARG A 69 -1.35 19.57 18.65
C ARG A 69 0.17 19.80 18.68
N PHE A 70 0.64 20.98 18.35
CA PHE A 70 2.07 21.16 18.07
C PHE A 70 2.79 22.17 18.94
N GLN A 71 2.10 23.09 19.61
CA GLN A 71 2.74 24.12 20.43
C GLN A 71 1.94 24.63 21.65
N GLY A 72 0.83 23.99 22.00
CA GLY A 72 -0.07 24.47 23.07
C GLY A 72 0.64 24.87 24.37
N GLU A 73 1.49 23.99 24.90
CA GLU A 73 2.19 24.21 26.17
C GLU A 73 3.26 25.33 26.10
N ARG A 74 3.97 25.44 24.99
CA ARG A 74 5.03 26.47 24.82
C ARG A 74 4.44 27.87 24.65
N ILE A 75 3.35 27.97 23.89
CA ILE A 75 2.69 29.26 23.66
C ILE A 75 1.97 29.70 24.95
N GLN A 76 1.34 28.78 25.65
CA GLN A 76 0.71 29.04 26.93
C GLN A 76 1.72 29.55 27.97
N SER A 77 2.90 28.93 28.05
CA SER A 77 3.99 29.39 28.94
C SER A 77 4.56 30.76 28.54
N ILE A 78 4.50 31.14 27.27
CA ILE A 78 4.89 32.49 26.81
C ILE A 78 3.81 33.51 27.16
N MET A 79 2.53 33.16 27.01
CA MET A 79 1.40 34.01 27.38
C MET A 79 1.36 34.29 28.87
N ASP A 80 1.57 33.27 29.70
CA ASP A 80 1.64 33.38 31.15
C ASP A 80 2.78 34.33 31.59
N LYS A 81 3.92 34.32 30.85
CA LYS A 81 5.05 35.22 31.11
C LYS A 81 4.81 36.66 30.68
N LEU A 82 3.99 36.86 29.64
CA LEU A 82 3.70 38.18 29.08
C LEU A 82 2.56 38.90 29.84
N ASN A 83 1.84 38.19 30.72
CA ASN A 83 0.74 38.74 31.51
C ASN A 83 -0.29 39.53 30.68
N LEU A 84 -0.57 39.05 29.44
CA LEU A 84 -1.49 39.69 28.52
C LEU A 84 -2.94 39.34 28.93
N PRO A 85 -3.87 40.28 28.87
CA PRO A 85 -5.29 39.99 29.04
C PRO A 85 -5.79 39.06 27.96
N ASP A 86 -6.70 38.15 28.28
CA ASP A 86 -7.25 37.12 27.35
C ASP A 86 -7.92 37.70 26.10
N GLU A 87 -8.30 38.97 26.11
CA GLU A 87 -8.98 39.66 25.00
C GLU A 87 -8.03 40.50 24.10
N GLU A 88 -6.74 40.57 24.42
CA GLU A 88 -5.81 41.43 23.68
C GLU A 88 -5.31 40.76 22.43
N LYS A 89 -5.34 41.47 21.28
CA LYS A 89 -4.84 40.98 20.00
C LYS A 89 -3.33 40.86 20.02
N ILE A 90 -2.83 39.66 19.79
CA ILE A 90 -1.39 39.40 19.75
C ILE A 90 -0.90 39.50 18.30
N GLU A 91 -0.33 40.61 17.94
CA GLU A 91 0.30 40.84 16.64
C GLU A 91 1.84 40.79 16.77
N GLN A 92 2.38 39.61 17.11
CA GLN A 92 3.84 39.44 17.23
C GLN A 92 4.39 38.49 16.17
N ASN A 93 5.52 38.88 15.57
CA ASN A 93 6.26 38.05 14.60
C ASN A 93 6.65 36.67 15.17
N MET A 94 6.77 36.55 16.49
CA MET A 94 7.08 35.28 17.16
C MET A 94 5.92 34.29 17.02
N VAL A 95 4.67 34.75 17.17
CA VAL A 95 3.46 33.91 17.02
C VAL A 95 3.34 33.44 15.58
N THR A 96 3.52 34.34 14.60
CA THR A 96 3.48 33.98 13.17
C THR A 96 4.52 32.90 12.84
N LYS A 97 5.76 33.06 13.30
CA LYS A 97 6.83 32.05 13.10
C LYS A 97 6.52 30.72 13.79
N SER A 98 5.83 30.77 14.93
CA SER A 98 5.41 29.59 15.68
C SER A 98 4.39 28.77 14.88
N ILE A 99 3.40 29.44 14.29
CA ILE A 99 2.38 28.84 13.44
C ILE A 99 3.02 28.23 12.18
N GLU A 100 3.92 28.95 11.53
CA GLU A 100 4.64 28.45 10.36
C GLU A 100 5.44 27.17 10.67
N ARG A 101 6.06 27.11 11.85
CA ARG A 101 6.77 25.91 12.31
C ARG A 101 5.82 24.75 12.58
N ALA A 102 4.67 25.03 13.23
CA ALA A 102 3.65 24.01 13.48
C ALA A 102 3.13 23.43 12.16
N GLN A 103 2.79 24.28 11.18
CA GLN A 103 2.38 23.83 9.85
C GLN A 103 3.47 22.98 9.17
N ALA A 104 4.73 23.38 9.23
CA ALA A 104 5.83 22.63 8.66
C ALA A 104 6.01 21.24 9.30
N GLN A 105 5.80 21.13 10.62
CA GLN A 105 5.83 19.84 11.32
C GLN A 105 4.67 18.92 10.90
N VAL A 106 3.45 19.46 10.76
CA VAL A 106 2.28 18.70 10.28
C VAL A 106 2.52 18.23 8.85
N GLU A 107 2.99 19.12 7.98
CA GLU A 107 3.29 18.77 6.59
C GLU A 107 4.34 17.66 6.50
N SER A 108 5.39 17.72 7.34
CA SER A 108 6.44 16.70 7.41
C SER A 108 5.88 15.36 7.91
N LEU A 109 5.08 15.37 8.97
CA LEU A 109 4.43 14.16 9.49
C LEU A 109 3.50 13.53 8.45
N ASN A 110 2.64 14.31 7.84
CA ASN A 110 1.73 13.86 6.80
C ASN A 110 2.48 13.35 5.55
N PHE A 111 3.63 13.95 5.23
CA PHE A 111 4.50 13.47 4.17
C PHE A 111 5.08 12.08 4.49
N GLU A 112 5.62 11.89 5.70
CA GLU A 112 6.17 10.59 6.10
C GLU A 112 5.09 9.49 6.16
N ILE A 113 3.90 9.80 6.65
CA ILE A 113 2.77 8.87 6.64
C ILE A 113 2.45 8.44 5.19
N ARG A 114 2.26 9.42 4.29
CA ARG A 114 1.98 9.12 2.87
C ARG A 114 3.10 8.33 2.21
N LYS A 115 4.36 8.67 2.50
CA LYS A 115 5.53 7.98 1.98
C LYS A 115 5.58 6.51 2.43
N ASN A 116 5.24 6.23 3.69
CA ASN A 116 5.19 4.86 4.20
C ASN A 116 4.05 4.08 3.55
N VAL A 117 2.86 4.65 3.44
CA VAL A 117 1.73 4.03 2.72
C VAL A 117 2.14 3.70 1.27
N LEU A 118 2.78 4.66 0.57
CA LEU A 118 3.22 4.44 -0.81
C LEU A 118 4.24 3.29 -0.93
N LYS A 119 5.16 3.15 0.03
CA LYS A 119 6.13 2.05 0.03
C LYS A 119 5.44 0.68 0.13
N PHE A 120 4.47 0.54 1.05
CA PHE A 120 3.68 -0.69 1.17
C PHE A 120 2.87 -0.98 -0.10
N ASP A 121 2.19 0.03 -0.64
CA ASP A 121 1.40 -0.10 -1.86
C ASP A 121 2.28 -0.48 -3.07
N GLN A 122 3.51 0.03 -3.14
CA GLN A 122 4.46 -0.32 -4.21
C GLN A 122 4.85 -1.79 -4.16
N VAL A 123 5.16 -2.33 -2.97
CA VAL A 123 5.48 -3.76 -2.80
C VAL A 123 4.28 -4.62 -3.18
N LEU A 124 3.10 -4.30 -2.66
CA LEU A 124 1.87 -5.04 -2.99
C LEU A 124 1.54 -4.99 -4.49
N ASN A 125 1.78 -3.86 -5.15
CA ASN A 125 1.57 -3.74 -6.59
C ASN A 125 2.53 -4.64 -7.38
N GLN A 126 3.82 -4.68 -7.01
CA GLN A 126 4.79 -5.55 -7.65
C GLN A 126 4.40 -7.04 -7.48
N GLN A 127 4.02 -7.45 -6.28
CA GLN A 127 3.54 -8.80 -6.01
C GLN A 127 2.27 -9.12 -6.79
N ARG A 128 1.31 -8.20 -6.84
CA ARG A 128 0.07 -8.34 -7.61
C ARG A 128 0.34 -8.56 -9.09
N ASP A 129 1.28 -7.82 -9.67
CA ASP A 129 1.63 -7.94 -11.08
C ASP A 129 2.16 -9.34 -11.42
N VAL A 130 2.95 -9.95 -10.53
CA VAL A 130 3.44 -11.33 -10.68
C VAL A 130 2.28 -12.32 -10.61
N ILE A 131 1.50 -12.25 -9.53
CA ILE A 131 0.35 -13.15 -9.30
C ILE A 131 -0.68 -13.06 -10.44
N TYR A 132 -0.99 -11.85 -10.89
CA TYR A 132 -1.95 -11.66 -11.99
C TYR A 132 -1.40 -12.09 -13.36
N ARG A 133 -0.06 -12.06 -13.54
CA ARG A 133 0.58 -12.62 -14.72
C ARG A 133 0.40 -14.14 -14.76
N TRP A 134 0.73 -14.86 -13.70
CA TRP A 134 0.52 -16.31 -13.60
C TRP A 134 -0.96 -16.68 -13.77
N ARG A 135 -1.84 -15.99 -13.07
CA ARG A 135 -3.29 -16.20 -13.19
C ARG A 135 -3.79 -15.99 -14.63
N ARG A 136 -3.27 -14.98 -15.32
CA ARG A 136 -3.63 -14.71 -16.72
C ARG A 136 -3.09 -15.78 -17.66
N GLN A 137 -1.90 -16.29 -17.43
CA GLN A 137 -1.33 -17.40 -18.19
C GLN A 137 -2.19 -18.65 -18.02
N LEU A 138 -2.52 -19.03 -16.79
CA LEU A 138 -3.40 -20.18 -16.51
C LEU A 138 -4.78 -20.07 -17.17
N LEU A 139 -5.37 -18.87 -17.21
CA LEU A 139 -6.71 -18.66 -17.76
C LEU A 139 -6.76 -18.58 -19.29
N ARG A 140 -5.70 -18.03 -19.93
CA ARG A 140 -5.74 -17.67 -21.36
C ARG A 140 -4.92 -18.58 -22.25
N SER A 141 -3.89 -19.24 -21.71
CA SER A 141 -3.05 -20.12 -22.51
C SER A 141 -3.79 -21.41 -22.82
N GLU A 142 -3.79 -21.82 -24.07
CA GLU A 142 -4.28 -23.14 -24.49
C GLU A 142 -3.39 -24.23 -23.92
N ASN A 143 -2.08 -24.02 -23.95
CA ASN A 143 -1.07 -24.89 -23.33
C ASN A 143 -0.43 -24.22 -22.11
N ILE A 144 -0.50 -24.88 -20.96
CA ILE A 144 0.14 -24.45 -19.69
C ILE A 144 1.25 -25.44 -19.27
N GLU A 145 1.60 -26.37 -20.15
CA GLU A 145 2.53 -27.46 -19.85
C GLU A 145 3.89 -26.93 -19.38
N ASP A 146 4.47 -25.99 -20.12
CA ASP A 146 5.76 -25.39 -19.77
C ASP A 146 5.74 -24.73 -18.38
N LEU A 147 4.67 -24.01 -18.06
CA LEU A 147 4.51 -23.36 -16.76
C LEU A 147 4.39 -24.36 -15.60
N ILE A 148 3.64 -25.46 -15.82
CA ILE A 148 3.48 -26.50 -14.80
C ILE A 148 4.79 -27.29 -14.63
N PHE A 149 5.54 -27.51 -15.70
CA PHE A 149 6.86 -28.14 -15.62
C PHE A 149 7.88 -27.25 -14.90
N GLU A 150 7.92 -25.96 -15.19
CA GLU A 150 8.76 -25.00 -14.48
C GLU A 150 8.47 -25.04 -12.96
N TRP A 151 7.22 -24.94 -12.55
CA TRP A 151 6.84 -25.01 -11.13
C TRP A 151 7.15 -26.37 -10.49
N ARG A 152 6.99 -27.45 -11.22
CA ARG A 152 7.40 -28.79 -10.76
C ARG A 152 8.90 -28.83 -10.49
N ASP A 153 9.69 -28.34 -11.42
CA ASP A 153 11.15 -28.36 -11.32
C ASP A 153 11.63 -27.51 -10.14
N ASP A 154 11.06 -26.33 -9.95
CA ASP A 154 11.32 -25.48 -8.77
C ASP A 154 11.03 -26.22 -7.46
N VAL A 155 9.88 -26.91 -7.35
CA VAL A 155 9.51 -27.67 -6.15
C VAL A 155 10.46 -28.85 -5.91
N ILE A 156 10.84 -29.57 -6.97
CA ILE A 156 11.80 -30.69 -6.86
C ILE A 156 13.16 -30.18 -6.41
N GLU A 157 13.64 -29.07 -6.96
CA GLU A 157 14.92 -28.44 -6.56
C GLU A 157 14.88 -27.98 -5.09
N ASP A 158 13.81 -27.37 -4.62
CA ASP A 158 13.64 -26.95 -3.24
C ASP A 158 13.68 -28.13 -2.27
N VAL A 159 13.00 -29.23 -2.61
CA VAL A 159 13.01 -30.47 -1.81
C VAL A 159 14.40 -31.11 -1.80
N GLN A 160 15.07 -31.17 -2.94
CA GLN A 160 16.44 -31.66 -3.02
C GLN A 160 17.37 -30.86 -2.13
N ASN A 161 17.36 -29.54 -2.25
CA ASN A 161 18.20 -28.66 -1.45
C ASN A 161 17.93 -28.82 0.05
N SER A 162 16.67 -29.01 0.44
CA SER A 162 16.27 -29.24 1.82
C SER A 162 16.83 -30.56 2.35
N ILE A 163 16.73 -31.64 1.58
CA ILE A 163 17.25 -32.95 1.94
C ILE A 163 18.78 -32.98 1.98
N GLU A 164 19.45 -32.36 0.99
CA GLU A 164 20.91 -32.27 0.98
C GLU A 164 21.46 -31.47 2.16
N ASN A 165 20.78 -30.40 2.55
CA ASN A 165 21.14 -29.62 3.73
C ASN A 165 20.95 -30.42 5.00
N TYR A 166 19.85 -31.17 5.12
CA TYR A 166 19.60 -32.01 6.30
C TYR A 166 20.58 -33.20 6.35
N LYS A 167 20.96 -33.78 5.20
CA LYS A 167 21.95 -34.84 5.05
C LYS A 167 23.33 -34.49 5.66
N ARG A 168 23.62 -33.22 5.83
CA ARG A 168 24.88 -32.75 6.46
C ARG A 168 24.82 -32.68 8.00
N GLN A 169 23.64 -32.84 8.60
CA GLN A 169 23.38 -32.50 9.98
C GLN A 169 22.75 -33.65 10.78
N TYR A 170 22.25 -34.71 10.16
CA TYR A 170 21.56 -35.79 10.86
C TYR A 170 22.55 -36.64 11.68
N GLU A 171 22.09 -37.12 12.83
CA GLU A 171 22.88 -37.96 13.75
C GLU A 171 22.62 -39.46 13.55
N SER A 172 21.45 -39.84 13.01
CA SER A 172 21.07 -41.23 12.76
C SER A 172 20.30 -41.41 11.45
N LEU A 173 20.43 -42.59 10.82
CA LEU A 173 19.73 -42.94 9.58
C LEU A 173 18.20 -42.91 9.77
N ASP A 174 17.71 -43.19 10.96
CA ASP A 174 16.27 -43.16 11.27
C ASP A 174 15.73 -41.72 11.27
N GLU A 175 16.51 -40.74 11.75
CA GLU A 175 16.15 -39.32 11.66
C GLU A 175 16.11 -38.86 10.23
N PHE A 176 17.07 -39.25 9.41
CA PHE A 176 17.09 -38.93 8.01
C PHE A 176 15.87 -39.51 7.28
N ARG A 177 15.52 -40.76 7.53
CA ARG A 177 14.32 -41.40 6.98
C ARG A 177 13.03 -40.66 7.34
N ASN A 178 12.90 -40.30 8.60
CA ASN A 178 11.73 -39.53 9.07
C ASN A 178 11.63 -38.19 8.38
N TYR A 179 12.76 -37.48 8.23
CA TYR A 179 12.78 -36.19 7.53
C TYR A 179 12.38 -36.32 6.07
N VAL A 180 12.92 -37.31 5.34
CA VAL A 180 12.56 -37.58 3.94
C VAL A 180 11.08 -37.97 3.85
N ASP A 181 10.57 -38.79 4.77
CA ASP A 181 9.14 -39.16 4.82
C ASP A 181 8.23 -37.94 5.02
N ASP A 182 8.63 -37.02 5.90
CA ASP A 182 7.92 -35.75 6.11
C ASP A 182 7.91 -34.88 4.82
N GLN A 183 9.06 -34.75 4.15
CA GLN A 183 9.14 -33.99 2.88
C GLN A 183 8.26 -34.62 1.80
N LEU A 184 8.30 -35.94 1.66
CA LEU A 184 7.42 -36.67 0.73
C LEU A 184 5.93 -36.52 1.07
N SER A 185 5.61 -36.45 2.35
CA SER A 185 4.21 -36.27 2.81
C SER A 185 3.64 -34.90 2.45
N LEU A 186 4.49 -33.88 2.24
CA LEU A 186 4.06 -32.58 1.73
C LEU A 186 3.67 -32.62 0.24
N LEU A 187 4.29 -33.50 -0.54
CA LEU A 187 4.14 -33.55 -2.00
C LEU A 187 3.20 -34.68 -2.47
N LEU A 188 3.16 -35.78 -1.76
CA LEU A 188 2.50 -37.01 -2.18
C LEU A 188 1.38 -37.40 -1.23
N SER A 189 0.30 -37.94 -1.79
CA SER A 189 -0.71 -38.61 -0.96
C SER A 189 -0.12 -39.88 -0.31
N GLU A 190 -0.65 -40.26 0.85
CA GLU A 190 -0.20 -41.45 1.60
C GLU A 190 -0.16 -42.74 0.76
N ASN A 191 -1.09 -42.90 -0.20
CA ASN A 191 -1.13 -44.08 -1.05
C ASN A 191 0.05 -44.10 -2.05
N VAL A 192 0.34 -42.94 -2.65
CA VAL A 192 1.44 -42.80 -3.63
C VAL A 192 2.78 -42.91 -2.92
N LYS A 193 2.92 -42.30 -1.74
CA LYS A 193 4.11 -42.42 -0.89
C LYS A 193 4.41 -43.87 -0.50
N LYS A 194 3.40 -44.60 -0.02
CA LYS A 194 3.53 -46.03 0.30
C LYS A 194 3.90 -46.89 -0.90
N GLN A 195 3.42 -46.54 -2.08
CA GLN A 195 3.77 -47.27 -3.30
C GLN A 195 5.22 -47.00 -3.69
N LEU A 196 5.69 -45.75 -3.58
CA LEU A 196 7.07 -45.35 -3.83
C LEU A 196 8.04 -46.07 -2.89
N LEU A 197 7.72 -46.09 -1.60
CA LEU A 197 8.59 -46.68 -0.56
C LEU A 197 8.52 -48.22 -0.50
N LYS A 198 7.58 -48.87 -1.21
CA LYS A 198 7.57 -50.34 -1.30
C LYS A 198 8.71 -50.88 -2.12
N ASP A 199 9.11 -50.15 -3.13
CA ASP A 199 10.08 -50.58 -4.12
C ASP A 199 11.51 -50.04 -3.86
N GLN A 200 11.64 -49.10 -2.89
CA GLN A 200 12.92 -48.45 -2.59
C GLN A 200 13.06 -48.21 -1.07
N GLU A 201 14.25 -48.56 -0.54
CA GLU A 201 14.60 -48.18 0.85
C GLU A 201 15.22 -46.78 0.88
N ILE A 202 14.74 -45.94 1.82
CA ILE A 202 15.35 -44.64 2.09
C ILE A 202 16.71 -44.86 2.75
N ASN A 203 17.76 -44.62 1.99
CA ASN A 203 19.15 -44.62 2.44
C ASN A 203 19.88 -43.40 1.86
N ASP A 204 21.19 -43.31 2.12
CA ASP A 204 22.00 -42.18 1.64
C ASP A 204 22.05 -42.02 0.11
N ASP A 205 21.76 -43.09 -0.62
CA ASP A 205 21.76 -43.12 -2.09
C ASP A 205 20.34 -43.03 -2.68
N PHE A 206 19.33 -42.74 -1.87
CA PHE A 206 17.96 -42.60 -2.34
C PHE A 206 17.80 -41.41 -3.28
N ASP A 207 17.52 -41.68 -4.54
CA ASP A 207 17.29 -40.66 -5.56
C ASP A 207 15.82 -40.23 -5.56
N ILE A 208 15.55 -39.22 -4.74
CA ILE A 208 14.19 -38.67 -4.57
C ILE A 208 13.73 -37.95 -5.84
N ILE A 209 14.64 -37.34 -6.59
CA ILE A 209 14.32 -36.54 -7.78
C ILE A 209 13.77 -37.46 -8.86
N SER A 210 14.56 -38.45 -9.27
CA SER A 210 14.13 -39.42 -10.27
C SER A 210 12.84 -40.13 -9.86
N SER A 211 12.64 -40.34 -8.57
CA SER A 211 11.42 -40.96 -8.07
C SER A 211 10.19 -40.05 -8.20
N LEU A 212 10.32 -38.78 -7.87
CA LEU A 212 9.25 -37.78 -8.03
C LEU A 212 8.94 -37.51 -9.51
N GLU A 213 9.96 -37.36 -10.33
CA GLU A 213 9.81 -37.17 -11.77
C GLU A 213 9.09 -38.36 -12.43
N ASN A 214 9.46 -39.58 -12.10
CA ASN A 214 8.82 -40.78 -12.63
C ASN A 214 7.33 -40.86 -12.26
N ILE A 215 6.98 -40.52 -11.02
CA ILE A 215 5.57 -40.47 -10.58
C ILE A 215 4.80 -39.41 -11.36
N TYR A 216 5.38 -38.23 -11.51
CA TYR A 216 4.77 -37.15 -12.26
C TYR A 216 4.55 -37.53 -13.72
N LEU A 217 5.60 -38.02 -14.42
CA LEU A 217 5.53 -38.44 -15.83
C LEU A 217 4.51 -39.54 -16.06
N LYS A 218 4.48 -40.54 -15.17
CA LYS A 218 3.49 -41.62 -15.26
C LYS A 218 2.04 -41.12 -15.16
N ASN A 219 1.76 -40.18 -14.28
CA ASN A 219 0.42 -39.60 -14.14
C ASN A 219 0.10 -38.71 -15.36
N PHE A 220 1.05 -37.92 -15.82
CA PHE A 220 0.91 -37.05 -16.98
C PHE A 220 0.64 -37.84 -18.27
N GLU A 221 1.41 -38.91 -18.53
CA GLU A 221 1.27 -39.76 -19.73
C GLU A 221 -0.01 -40.60 -19.72
N SER A 222 -0.55 -40.93 -18.54
CA SER A 222 -1.76 -41.75 -18.41
C SER A 222 -3.02 -41.04 -18.94
N ASP A 223 -3.15 -39.73 -18.71
CA ASP A 223 -4.27 -38.90 -19.18
C ASP A 223 -3.85 -37.43 -19.15
N LYS A 224 -3.11 -37.03 -20.20
CA LYS A 224 -2.55 -35.68 -20.32
C LYS A 224 -3.60 -34.58 -20.24
N GLU A 225 -4.73 -34.73 -20.91
CA GLU A 225 -5.76 -33.70 -20.98
C GLU A 225 -6.39 -33.47 -19.61
N ASN A 226 -6.78 -34.54 -18.95
CA ASN A 226 -7.40 -34.45 -17.61
C ASN A 226 -6.42 -33.95 -16.56
N PHE A 227 -5.16 -34.42 -16.63
CA PHE A 227 -4.08 -33.95 -15.76
C PHE A 227 -3.88 -32.44 -15.89
N MET A 228 -3.78 -31.91 -17.10
CA MET A 228 -3.59 -30.47 -17.34
C MET A 228 -4.79 -29.64 -16.92
N ASN A 229 -6.00 -30.14 -17.09
CA ASN A 229 -7.21 -29.47 -16.59
C ASN A 229 -7.25 -29.42 -15.07
N LEU A 230 -6.92 -30.50 -14.39
CA LEU A 230 -6.84 -30.53 -12.92
C LEU A 230 -5.72 -29.62 -12.41
N ALA A 231 -4.54 -29.65 -13.05
CA ALA A 231 -3.44 -28.75 -12.72
C ALA A 231 -3.83 -27.29 -12.86
N ARG A 232 -4.53 -26.92 -13.93
CA ARG A 232 -5.04 -25.55 -14.15
C ARG A 232 -6.01 -25.11 -13.04
N ILE A 233 -7.02 -25.93 -12.76
CA ILE A 233 -8.04 -25.61 -11.75
C ILE A 233 -7.42 -25.55 -10.35
N GLY A 234 -6.58 -26.52 -10.01
CA GLY A 234 -5.89 -26.58 -8.73
C GLY A 234 -4.97 -25.37 -8.52
N SER A 235 -4.14 -25.04 -9.52
CA SER A 235 -3.23 -23.89 -9.46
C SER A 235 -3.99 -22.57 -9.33
N LEU A 236 -5.09 -22.37 -10.08
CA LEU A 236 -5.91 -21.17 -9.95
C LEU A 236 -6.52 -21.05 -8.55
N SER A 237 -7.10 -22.16 -8.03
CA SER A 237 -7.70 -22.17 -6.69
C SER A 237 -6.65 -21.87 -5.62
N PHE A 238 -5.46 -22.46 -5.72
CA PHE A 238 -4.37 -22.25 -4.78
C PHE A 238 -3.86 -20.81 -4.83
N ILE A 239 -3.61 -20.26 -6.03
CA ILE A 239 -3.18 -18.87 -6.20
C ILE A 239 -4.21 -17.91 -5.60
N ASP A 240 -5.50 -18.09 -5.91
CA ASP A 240 -6.56 -17.19 -5.44
C ASP A 240 -6.69 -17.24 -3.90
N GLN A 241 -6.60 -18.43 -3.31
CA GLN A 241 -6.69 -18.58 -1.86
C GLN A 241 -5.46 -18.02 -1.14
N THR A 242 -4.27 -18.34 -1.62
CA THR A 242 -3.00 -17.88 -1.03
C THR A 242 -2.87 -16.38 -1.15
N TRP A 243 -3.22 -15.80 -2.30
CA TRP A 243 -3.22 -14.36 -2.49
C TRP A 243 -4.18 -13.63 -1.57
N LYS A 244 -5.37 -14.17 -1.36
CA LYS A 244 -6.35 -13.62 -0.42
C LYS A 244 -5.82 -13.62 1.01
N ASN A 245 -5.23 -14.72 1.45
CA ASN A 245 -4.63 -14.83 2.78
C ASN A 245 -3.47 -13.84 2.94
N HIS A 246 -2.58 -13.77 1.95
CA HIS A 246 -1.45 -12.83 1.94
C HIS A 246 -1.92 -11.36 2.06
N LEU A 247 -2.96 -10.96 1.34
CA LEU A 247 -3.51 -9.61 1.46
C LEU A 247 -4.02 -9.32 2.88
N SER A 248 -4.68 -10.32 3.51
CA SER A 248 -5.15 -10.16 4.90
C SER A 248 -4.00 -10.03 5.90
N GLU A 249 -2.93 -10.78 5.72
CA GLU A 249 -1.72 -10.68 6.54
C GLU A 249 -1.01 -9.33 6.35
N MET A 250 -0.93 -8.84 5.11
CA MET A 250 -0.35 -7.53 4.82
C MET A 250 -1.17 -6.38 5.40
N ASP A 251 -2.50 -6.48 5.41
CA ASP A 251 -3.37 -5.48 6.06
C ASP A 251 -3.17 -5.48 7.58
N TYR A 252 -2.97 -6.66 8.20
CA TYR A 252 -2.65 -6.77 9.62
C TYR A 252 -1.27 -6.15 9.95
N LEU A 253 -0.27 -6.33 9.09
CA LEU A 253 1.05 -5.72 9.27
C LEU A 253 1.05 -4.20 9.09
N ARG A 254 0.05 -3.67 8.38
CA ARG A 254 -0.10 -2.23 8.13
C ARG A 254 -0.83 -1.50 9.26
N SER A 255 -1.67 -2.22 10.03
CA SER A 255 -2.45 -1.67 11.14
C SER A 255 -1.61 -1.43 12.40
#